data_cdc3e59481815794e95c1c5372cf62c0
#
_entry.id   cdc3e59481815794e95c1c5372cf62c0
#
_cell.length_a   1.000
_cell.length_b   1.000
_cell.length_c   1.000
_cell.angle_alpha   90.00
_cell.angle_beta   90.00
_cell.angle_gamma   90.00
#
_symmetry.space_group_name_H-M   'P 1'
#
loop_
_entity.id
_entity.type
_entity.pdbx_description
1 polymer ?
#
loop_
_entity_poly.entity_id
_entity_poly.type
_entity_poly.pdbx_seq_one_letter_code
_entity_poly.pdbx_strand_id
1 'polypeptide(L)'
;MDLCIYFEKIIRNFDRNHKYVIGADLRRLSIKSVMLIIKANDARDKVPLLLQLKDVLEEIKILVKICKEVKAFNSFKSFEVSVKMVDSVVKQCAGWLKSQKQPGRN
;
A
#
# COMPACT_ATOMS: atom_id res chain seq x y z
N MET A 1 4.33 4.38 -6.72
CA MET A 1 5.46 3.58 -7.25
C MET A 1 6.52 3.30 -6.20
N ASP A 2 6.87 4.31 -5.41
CA ASP A 2 7.90 4.16 -4.36
C ASP A 2 7.57 3.09 -3.34
N LEU A 3 6.31 3.00 -2.93
CA LEU A 3 5.87 1.99 -1.97
C LEU A 3 6.13 0.57 -2.46
N CYS A 4 5.76 0.29 -3.71
CA CYS A 4 5.95 -1.02 -4.31
C CYS A 4 7.43 -1.38 -4.41
N ILE A 5 8.25 -0.44 -4.85
CA ILE A 5 9.70 -0.64 -5.00
C ILE A 5 10.34 -0.86 -3.64
N TYR A 6 9.93 -0.09 -2.64
CA TYR A 6 10.47 -0.23 -1.29
C TYR A 6 10.14 -1.61 -0.70
N PHE A 7 8.89 -2.06 -0.84
CA PHE A 7 8.50 -3.38 -0.33
C PHE A 7 9.23 -4.51 -1.05
N GLU A 8 9.45 -4.40 -2.37
CA GLU A 8 10.27 -5.38 -3.08
C GLU A 8 11.65 -5.50 -2.46
N LYS A 9 12.24 -4.35 -2.12
CA LYS A 9 13.57 -4.29 -1.55
C LYS A 9 13.64 -4.93 -0.15
N ILE A 10 12.70 -4.58 0.74
CA ILE A 10 12.76 -5.09 2.11
C ILE A 10 12.33 -6.57 2.21
N ILE A 11 11.40 -7.01 1.35
CA ILE A 11 10.94 -8.40 1.35
C ILE A 11 12.09 -9.35 0.98
N ARG A 12 13.01 -8.92 0.13
CA ARG A 12 14.19 -9.73 -0.20
C ARG A 12 15.01 -10.08 1.03
N ASN A 13 14.96 -9.24 2.06
CA ASN A 13 15.73 -9.43 3.29
C ASN A 13 14.94 -10.17 4.37
N PHE A 14 13.67 -10.52 4.12
CA PHE A 14 12.92 -11.36 5.03
C PHE A 14 13.54 -12.75 5.06
N ASP A 15 13.43 -13.46 6.20
CA ASP A 15 13.85 -14.85 6.22
C ASP A 15 12.99 -15.67 5.25
N ARG A 16 13.46 -16.89 4.97
CA ARG A 16 12.86 -17.71 3.93
C ARG A 16 11.37 -17.97 4.13
N ASN A 17 10.98 -18.28 5.36
CA ASN A 17 9.56 -18.56 5.66
C ASN A 17 8.69 -17.35 5.45
N HIS A 18 9.09 -16.21 6.01
CA HIS A 18 8.32 -14.98 5.89
C HIS A 18 8.31 -14.44 4.46
N LYS A 19 9.42 -14.62 3.73
CA LYS A 19 9.51 -14.13 2.35
C LYS A 19 8.46 -14.78 1.45
N TYR A 20 8.23 -16.07 1.59
CA TYR A 20 7.34 -16.83 0.69
C TYR A 20 5.90 -16.91 1.17
N VAL A 21 5.60 -16.47 2.39
CA VAL A 21 4.24 -16.46 2.94
C VAL A 21 3.75 -15.03 3.04
N ILE A 22 4.07 -14.33 4.14
CA ILE A 22 3.56 -12.97 4.36
C ILE A 22 4.20 -11.94 3.42
N GLY A 23 5.47 -12.15 3.07
CA GLY A 23 6.15 -11.29 2.10
C GLY A 23 5.50 -11.34 0.72
N ALA A 24 5.06 -12.53 0.31
CA ALA A 24 4.36 -12.70 -0.97
C ALA A 24 3.03 -11.95 -0.99
N ASP A 25 2.28 -11.99 0.11
CA ASP A 25 1.03 -11.24 0.24
C ASP A 25 1.26 -9.73 0.20
N LEU A 26 2.27 -9.26 0.92
CA LEU A 26 2.61 -7.85 0.94
C LEU A 26 3.01 -7.36 -0.46
N ARG A 27 3.81 -8.17 -1.17
CA ARG A 27 4.20 -7.86 -2.55
C ARG A 27 2.99 -7.78 -3.47
N ARG A 28 2.10 -8.76 -3.39
CA ARG A 28 0.90 -8.80 -4.22
C ARG A 28 0.03 -7.57 -4.00
N LEU A 29 -0.19 -7.19 -2.75
CA LEU A 29 -1.04 -6.03 -2.43
C LEU A 29 -0.39 -4.71 -2.83
N SER A 30 0.93 -4.59 -2.69
CA SER A 30 1.61 -3.37 -3.12
C SER A 30 1.54 -3.18 -4.63
N ILE A 31 1.67 -4.25 -5.40
CA ILE A 31 1.51 -4.21 -6.86
C ILE A 31 0.07 -3.84 -7.21
N LYS A 32 -0.91 -4.43 -6.52
CA LYS A 32 -2.32 -4.14 -6.75
C LYS A 32 -2.63 -2.66 -6.49
N SER A 33 -2.02 -2.07 -5.46
CA SER A 33 -2.22 -0.64 -5.17
C SER A 33 -1.73 0.23 -6.32
N VAL A 34 -0.58 -0.08 -6.91
CA VAL A 34 -0.05 0.66 -8.06
C VAL A 34 -0.98 0.51 -9.26
N MET A 35 -1.46 -0.70 -9.52
CA MET A 35 -2.39 -0.96 -10.63
C MET A 35 -3.68 -0.14 -10.47
N LEU A 36 -4.21 -0.06 -9.26
CA LEU A 36 -5.42 0.72 -8.99
C LEU A 36 -5.19 2.21 -9.18
N ILE A 37 -4.03 2.73 -8.79
CA ILE A 37 -3.66 4.13 -9.02
C ILE A 37 -3.65 4.43 -10.53
N ILE A 38 -3.00 3.58 -11.31
CA ILE A 38 -2.91 3.74 -12.75
C ILE A 38 -4.30 3.70 -13.39
N LYS A 39 -5.12 2.73 -13.00
CA LYS A 39 -6.48 2.61 -13.51
C LYS A 39 -7.34 3.81 -13.14
N ALA A 40 -7.19 4.31 -11.90
CA ALA A 40 -7.94 5.48 -11.46
C ALA A 40 -7.55 6.73 -12.25
N ASN A 41 -6.27 6.90 -12.61
CA ASN A 41 -5.85 8.02 -13.44
C ASN A 41 -6.56 8.03 -14.79
N ASP A 42 -6.80 6.87 -15.37
CA ASP A 42 -7.40 6.74 -16.71
C ASP A 42 -8.92 6.67 -16.67
N ALA A 43 -9.50 6.42 -15.50
CA ALA A 43 -10.95 6.23 -15.40
C ALA A 43 -11.70 7.56 -15.45
N ARG A 44 -12.88 7.54 -16.06
CA ARG A 44 -13.79 8.67 -16.05
C ARG A 44 -14.38 8.85 -14.64
N ASP A 45 -14.91 7.78 -14.07
CA ASP A 45 -15.38 7.77 -12.68
C ASP A 45 -14.32 7.09 -11.82
N LYS A 46 -13.62 7.88 -11.04
CA LYS A 46 -12.48 7.41 -10.25
C LYS A 46 -12.89 6.82 -8.90
N VAL A 47 -14.09 7.17 -8.41
CA VAL A 47 -14.50 6.83 -7.04
C VAL A 47 -14.48 5.33 -6.76
N PRO A 48 -15.04 4.44 -7.60
CA PRO A 48 -15.00 3.02 -7.30
C PRO A 48 -13.57 2.47 -7.17
N LEU A 49 -12.67 2.92 -8.04
CA LEU A 49 -11.28 2.48 -8.01
C LEU A 49 -10.53 3.01 -6.80
N LEU A 50 -10.82 4.24 -6.40
CA LEU A 50 -10.20 4.83 -5.21
C LEU A 50 -10.69 4.17 -3.93
N LEU A 51 -11.95 3.72 -3.89
CA LEU A 51 -12.47 2.96 -2.75
C LEU A 51 -11.78 1.59 -2.65
N GLN A 52 -11.57 0.93 -3.78
CA GLN A 52 -10.80 -0.31 -3.80
C GLN A 52 -9.37 -0.08 -3.33
N LEU A 53 -8.75 1.01 -3.77
CA LEU A 53 -7.40 1.36 -3.35
C LEU A 53 -7.33 1.58 -1.84
N LYS A 54 -8.32 2.27 -1.28
CA LYS A 54 -8.41 2.47 0.16
C LYS A 54 -8.41 1.13 0.91
N ASP A 55 -9.21 0.18 0.46
CA ASP A 55 -9.28 -1.14 1.09
C ASP A 55 -7.97 -1.89 0.99
N VAL A 56 -7.30 -1.84 -0.17
CA VAL A 56 -6.00 -2.48 -0.35
C VAL A 56 -4.95 -1.86 0.59
N LEU A 57 -4.96 -0.53 0.72
CA LEU A 57 -4.02 0.15 1.61
C LEU A 57 -4.26 -0.22 3.08
N GLU A 58 -5.52 -0.40 3.49
CA GLU A 58 -5.83 -0.86 4.84
C GLU A 58 -5.30 -2.27 5.08
N GLU A 59 -5.43 -3.16 4.10
CA GLU A 59 -4.87 -4.51 4.19
C GLU A 59 -3.34 -4.46 4.29
N ILE A 60 -2.68 -3.59 3.52
CA ILE A 60 -1.23 -3.42 3.60
C ILE A 60 -0.82 -2.97 5.01
N LYS A 61 -1.56 -2.03 5.60
CA LYS A 61 -1.29 -1.57 6.96
C LYS A 61 -1.35 -2.73 7.97
N ILE A 62 -2.35 -3.59 7.84
CA ILE A 62 -2.51 -4.76 8.71
C ILE A 62 -1.33 -5.71 8.53
N LEU A 63 -0.96 -6.00 7.27
CA LEU A 63 0.16 -6.89 6.99
C LEU A 63 1.49 -6.35 7.53
N VAL A 64 1.71 -5.04 7.43
CA VAL A 64 2.92 -4.42 7.98
C VAL A 64 2.99 -4.63 9.49
N LYS A 65 1.86 -4.49 10.20
CA LYS A 65 1.82 -4.74 11.63
C LYS A 65 2.10 -6.21 11.94
N ILE A 66 1.53 -7.12 11.18
CA ILE A 66 1.79 -8.55 11.36
C ILE A 66 3.27 -8.86 11.10
N CYS A 67 3.85 -8.28 10.06
CA CYS A 67 5.28 -8.46 9.75
C CYS A 67 6.15 -8.02 10.93
N LYS A 68 5.79 -6.93 11.61
CA LYS A 68 6.50 -6.47 12.80
C LYS A 68 6.37 -7.50 13.93
N GLU A 69 5.15 -7.97 14.20
CA GLU A 69 4.90 -8.89 15.31
C GLU A 69 5.59 -10.24 15.13
N VAL A 70 5.64 -10.75 13.89
CA VAL A 70 6.34 -12.02 13.61
C VAL A 70 7.84 -11.82 13.34
N LYS A 71 8.33 -10.59 13.50
CA LYS A 71 9.75 -10.24 13.34
C LYS A 71 10.27 -10.52 11.93
N ALA A 72 9.44 -10.30 10.93
CA ALA A 72 9.83 -10.46 9.53
C ALA A 72 10.76 -9.36 9.07
N PHE A 73 10.59 -8.13 9.60
CA PHE A 73 11.45 -7.02 9.23
C PHE A 73 12.88 -7.23 9.75
N ASN A 74 13.83 -6.91 8.89
CA ASN A 74 15.25 -7.03 9.21
C ASN A 74 15.71 -6.01 10.27
N SER A 75 15.03 -4.87 10.35
CA SER A 75 15.34 -3.82 11.31
C SER A 75 14.08 -3.06 11.67
N PHE A 76 14.11 -2.42 12.85
CA PHE A 76 13.01 -1.53 13.24
C PHE A 76 12.88 -0.35 12.27
N LYS A 77 13.98 0.10 11.70
CA LYS A 77 13.98 1.19 10.72
C LYS A 77 13.16 0.84 9.48
N SER A 78 13.28 -0.39 8.99
CA SER A 78 12.48 -0.86 7.85
C SER A 78 10.99 -0.82 8.16
N PHE A 79 10.62 -1.20 9.37
CA PHE A 79 9.23 -1.11 9.81
C PHE A 79 8.75 0.35 9.84
N GLU A 80 9.53 1.23 10.46
CA GLU A 80 9.16 2.66 10.54
C GLU A 80 8.96 3.29 9.16
N VAL A 81 9.90 3.04 8.25
CA VAL A 81 9.81 3.57 6.89
C VAL A 81 8.58 3.02 6.17
N SER A 82 8.29 1.72 6.35
CA SER A 82 7.09 1.10 5.76
C SER A 82 5.82 1.80 6.23
N VAL A 83 5.70 2.06 7.53
CA VAL A 83 4.54 2.75 8.10
C VAL A 83 4.38 4.14 7.49
N LYS A 84 5.47 4.90 7.43
CA LYS A 84 5.44 6.27 6.88
C LYS A 84 5.04 6.28 5.41
N MET A 85 5.57 5.35 4.63
CA MET A 85 5.23 5.27 3.21
C MET A 85 3.77 4.92 2.98
N VAL A 86 3.25 3.95 3.73
CA VAL A 86 1.84 3.56 3.61
C VAL A 86 0.94 4.72 4.04
N ASP A 87 1.25 5.38 5.16
CA ASP A 87 0.47 6.53 5.64
C ASP A 87 0.45 7.65 4.60
N SER A 88 1.55 7.91 3.93
CA SER A 88 1.63 8.91 2.88
C SER A 88 0.67 8.59 1.73
N VAL A 89 0.66 7.34 1.28
CA VAL A 89 -0.23 6.91 0.20
C VAL A 89 -1.69 6.94 0.64
N VAL A 90 -1.97 6.55 1.89
CA VAL A 90 -3.33 6.62 2.45
C VAL A 90 -3.84 8.06 2.44
N LYS A 91 -3.02 9.00 2.86
CA LYS A 91 -3.39 10.44 2.86
C LYS A 91 -3.65 10.95 1.44
N GLN A 92 -2.81 10.57 0.49
CA GLN A 92 -3.00 10.95 -0.91
C GLN A 92 -4.29 10.37 -1.47
N CYS A 93 -4.58 9.11 -1.17
CA CYS A 93 -5.82 8.47 -1.59
C CYS A 93 -7.05 9.19 -1.00
N ALA A 94 -7.00 9.50 0.29
CA ALA A 94 -8.10 10.22 0.95
C ALA A 94 -8.32 11.60 0.33
N GLY A 95 -7.25 12.33 0.05
CA GLY A 95 -7.33 13.63 -0.61
C GLY A 95 -7.92 13.53 -2.00
N TRP A 96 -7.52 12.53 -2.76
CA TRP A 96 -8.03 12.29 -4.10
C TRP A 96 -9.52 11.96 -4.08
N LEU A 97 -9.95 11.07 -3.16
CA LEU A 97 -11.36 10.75 -2.96
C LEU A 97 -12.17 11.99 -2.62
N LYS A 98 -11.68 12.80 -1.70
CA LYS A 98 -12.34 14.03 -1.28
C LYS A 98 -12.54 14.97 -2.47
N SER A 99 -11.53 15.11 -3.32
CA SER A 99 -11.63 15.97 -4.50
C SER A 99 -12.70 15.51 -5.48
N GLN A 100 -12.92 14.21 -5.58
CA GLN A 100 -13.94 13.65 -6.48
C GLN A 100 -15.37 13.83 -5.98
N LYS A 101 -15.54 14.03 -4.67
CA LYS A 101 -16.85 14.14 -4.02
C LYS A 101 -17.28 15.57 -3.73
N GLN A 102 -16.44 16.56 -4.02
CA GLN A 102 -16.75 17.95 -3.69
C GLN A 102 -17.90 18.47 -4.54
N PRO A 103 -18.97 19.00 -3.91
CA PRO A 103 -20.08 19.60 -4.66
C PRO A 103 -19.61 20.80 -5.49
N GLY A 104 -20.20 20.98 -6.66
CA GLY A 104 -19.88 22.12 -7.54
C GLY A 104 -18.56 21.95 -8.29
N ARG A 105 -17.88 20.88 -8.13
CA ARG A 105 -16.65 20.60 -8.83
C ARG A 105 -16.96 19.88 -10.14
N ASN A 106 -16.71 20.53 -11.21
CA ASN A 106 -17.00 19.96 -12.51
C ASN A 106 -15.82 20.12 -13.42
#